data_e6f4e17e2c1c0ebc966f2785e09dd5df
#
_entry.id   e6f4e17e2c1c0ebc966f2785e09dd5df
#
_cell.length_a   1.000
_cell.length_b   1.000
_cell.length_c   1.000
_cell.angle_alpha   90.00
_cell.angle_beta   90.00
_cell.angle_gamma   90.00
#
_symmetry.space_group_name_H-M   'P 1'
#
loop_
_entity.id
_entity.type
_entity.pdbx_description
1 polymer ?
#
loop_
_entity_poly.entity_id
_entity_poly.type
_entity_poly.pdbx_seq_one_letter_code
_entity_poly.pdbx_strand_id
1 'polypeptide(L)'
;MNYKYNILFICTLIISVISCSPDDEGTIVSVPENERTEQQVIDKDSLLGYLNSHYYNSTEVNALANPTIADVVITELLEGETLPSDATLLMSAVETKTTTYADVEYDYYILKINQGTTTAQPPRFCDKVRVKYAGSLLDGEEF
;
A
#
# COMPACT_ATOMS: atom_id res chain seq x y z
N MET A 1 -37.45 47.97 36.03
CA MET A 1 -36.71 46.84 35.47
C MET A 1 -35.94 47.37 34.27
N ASN A 2 -34.59 47.36 34.34
CA ASN A 2 -33.73 48.21 33.52
C ASN A 2 -33.58 47.69 32.08
N TYR A 3 -34.29 48.30 31.17
CA TYR A 3 -34.25 48.07 29.70
C TYR A 3 -32.83 47.99 29.13
N LYS A 4 -31.88 48.72 29.67
CA LYS A 4 -30.46 48.70 29.27
C LYS A 4 -29.79 47.34 29.48
N TYR A 5 -30.12 46.60 30.55
CA TYR A 5 -29.55 45.28 30.83
C TYR A 5 -30.14 44.18 29.94
N ASN A 6 -31.40 44.32 29.55
CA ASN A 6 -32.04 43.38 28.61
C ASN A 6 -31.47 43.50 27.21
N ILE A 7 -31.14 44.71 26.74
CA ILE A 7 -30.48 44.91 25.44
C ILE A 7 -29.07 44.35 25.47
N LEU A 8 -28.33 44.58 26.54
CA LEU A 8 -26.96 44.04 26.69
C LEU A 8 -26.95 42.51 26.69
N PHE A 9 -27.91 41.87 27.35
CA PHE A 9 -28.06 40.42 27.42
C PHE A 9 -28.45 39.81 26.06
N ILE A 10 -29.30 40.48 25.28
CA ILE A 10 -29.69 40.06 23.94
C ILE A 10 -28.51 40.19 22.97
N CYS A 11 -27.72 41.27 23.06
CA CYS A 11 -26.52 41.43 22.23
C CYS A 11 -25.44 40.37 22.51
N THR A 12 -25.24 39.97 23.77
CA THR A 12 -24.28 38.88 24.12
C THR A 12 -24.78 37.52 23.68
N LEU A 13 -26.08 37.27 23.66
CA LEU A 13 -26.63 36.00 23.18
C LEU A 13 -26.54 35.85 21.65
N ILE A 14 -26.61 36.97 20.90
CA ILE A 14 -26.51 36.95 19.44
C ILE A 14 -25.05 36.72 18.98
N ILE A 15 -24.07 37.17 19.75
CA ILE A 15 -22.61 36.99 19.41
C ILE A 15 -22.19 35.53 19.58
N SER A 16 -22.83 34.73 20.43
CA SER A 16 -22.48 33.34 20.69
C SER A 16 -22.95 32.35 19.61
N VAL A 17 -23.77 32.75 18.64
CA VAL A 17 -24.23 31.86 17.55
C VAL A 17 -23.50 32.08 16.22
N ILE A 18 -22.52 32.99 16.15
CA ILE A 18 -21.77 33.29 14.91
C ILE A 18 -20.42 32.59 14.90
N SER A 19 -20.11 31.74 15.88
CA SER A 19 -18.84 31.03 15.98
C SER A 19 -18.93 29.58 15.45
N CYS A 20 -19.52 29.43 14.28
CA CYS A 20 -19.35 28.23 13.47
C CYS A 20 -19.13 28.67 12.03
N SER A 21 -17.92 29.14 11.74
CA SER A 21 -17.41 29.11 10.38
C SER A 21 -17.04 27.67 10.09
N PRO A 22 -17.61 27.02 9.08
CA PRO A 22 -16.97 25.89 8.46
C PRO A 22 -15.85 26.46 7.58
N ASP A 23 -14.70 26.76 8.18
CA ASP A 23 -13.50 27.07 7.44
C ASP A 23 -12.86 25.76 6.96
N ASP A 24 -12.51 25.76 5.71
CA ASP A 24 -11.87 24.72 4.91
C ASP A 24 -12.78 23.56 4.47
N GLU A 25 -13.75 23.87 3.62
CA GLU A 25 -13.92 23.04 2.47
C GLU A 25 -12.67 23.22 1.57
N GLY A 26 -11.57 22.57 1.93
CA GLY A 26 -10.61 22.16 0.93
C GLY A 26 -11.42 21.48 -0.15
N THR A 27 -11.41 22.03 -1.33
CA THR A 27 -12.05 21.44 -2.50
C THR A 27 -11.46 20.06 -2.60
N ILE A 28 -12.15 19.05 -2.07
CA ILE A 28 -11.84 17.66 -2.38
C ILE A 28 -12.09 17.59 -3.87
N VAL A 29 -11.03 17.72 -4.65
CA VAL A 29 -11.06 17.38 -6.07
C VAL A 29 -11.37 15.89 -6.06
N SER A 30 -12.64 15.57 -6.14
CA SER A 30 -13.08 14.21 -6.38
C SER A 30 -12.55 13.83 -7.76
N VAL A 31 -11.39 13.22 -7.81
CA VAL A 31 -10.95 12.53 -9.00
C VAL A 31 -12.00 11.46 -9.26
N PRO A 32 -12.66 11.46 -10.42
CA PRO A 32 -13.63 10.40 -10.73
C PRO A 32 -12.93 9.05 -10.55
N GLU A 33 -13.45 8.22 -9.67
CA GLU A 33 -12.96 6.85 -9.56
C GLU A 33 -13.29 6.12 -10.85
N ASN A 34 -12.29 5.47 -11.44
CA ASN A 34 -12.53 4.55 -12.54
C ASN A 34 -13.46 3.42 -12.10
N GLU A 35 -14.22 2.89 -13.00
CA GLU A 35 -14.93 1.62 -12.77
C GLU A 35 -13.90 0.57 -12.32
N ARG A 36 -14.26 -0.22 -11.32
CA ARG A 36 -13.36 -1.18 -10.67
C ARG A 36 -12.68 -2.13 -11.68
N THR A 37 -13.42 -2.56 -12.68
CA THR A 37 -12.90 -3.46 -13.73
C THR A 37 -11.85 -2.78 -14.60
N GLU A 38 -12.06 -1.50 -14.94
CA GLU A 38 -11.08 -0.73 -15.72
C GLU A 38 -9.82 -0.45 -14.92
N GLN A 39 -9.98 -0.06 -13.65
CA GLN A 39 -8.86 0.19 -12.76
C GLN A 39 -8.02 -1.07 -12.54
N GLN A 40 -8.66 -2.22 -12.36
CA GLN A 40 -7.97 -3.51 -12.19
C GLN A 40 -7.05 -3.84 -13.36
N VAL A 41 -7.46 -3.54 -14.60
CA VAL A 41 -6.61 -3.77 -15.77
C VAL A 41 -5.38 -2.85 -15.75
N ILE A 42 -5.57 -1.59 -15.43
CA ILE A 42 -4.49 -0.59 -15.33
C ILE A 42 -3.48 -0.99 -14.24
N ASP A 43 -3.98 -1.39 -13.07
CA ASP A 43 -3.15 -1.80 -11.95
C ASP A 43 -2.37 -3.08 -12.25
N LYS A 44 -3.02 -4.06 -12.90
CA LYS A 44 -2.38 -5.29 -13.35
C LYS A 44 -1.25 -5.01 -14.34
N ASP A 45 -1.49 -4.17 -15.35
CA ASP A 45 -0.48 -3.82 -16.35
C ASP A 45 0.70 -3.08 -15.69
N SER A 46 0.43 -2.20 -14.73
CA SER A 46 1.46 -1.48 -13.97
C SER A 46 2.31 -2.44 -13.13
N LEU A 47 1.70 -3.40 -12.44
CA LEU A 47 2.40 -4.42 -11.66
C LEU A 47 3.24 -5.35 -12.55
N LEU A 48 2.69 -5.78 -13.68
CA LEU A 48 3.44 -6.61 -14.65
C LEU A 48 4.62 -5.83 -15.25
N GLY A 49 4.43 -4.55 -15.55
CA GLY A 49 5.51 -3.66 -15.99
C GLY A 49 6.63 -3.61 -14.96
N TYR A 50 6.29 -3.35 -13.70
CA TYR A 50 7.24 -3.32 -12.59
C TYR A 50 7.98 -4.65 -12.43
N LEU A 51 7.28 -5.77 -12.40
CA LEU A 51 7.87 -7.10 -12.24
C LEU A 51 8.82 -7.49 -13.39
N ASN A 52 8.57 -7.01 -14.61
CA ASN A 52 9.38 -7.26 -15.78
C ASN A 52 10.58 -6.31 -15.92
N SER A 53 10.56 -5.17 -15.24
CA SER A 53 11.64 -4.17 -15.28
C SER A 53 12.48 -4.13 -14.00
N HIS A 54 12.17 -4.95 -12.98
CA HIS A 54 12.91 -4.95 -11.73
C HIS A 54 13.48 -6.33 -11.40
N TYR A 55 14.62 -6.35 -10.74
CA TYR A 55 15.28 -7.56 -10.25
C TYR A 55 15.69 -7.40 -8.79
N TYR A 56 16.00 -8.51 -8.13
CA TYR A 56 16.53 -8.48 -6.77
C TYR A 56 17.84 -9.26 -6.66
N ASN A 57 18.61 -8.99 -5.62
CA ASN A 57 19.92 -9.59 -5.29
C ASN A 57 19.78 -11.05 -4.82
N SER A 58 19.26 -11.92 -5.67
CA SER A 58 18.86 -13.29 -5.33
C SER A 58 19.99 -14.15 -4.79
N THR A 59 21.20 -14.03 -5.32
CA THR A 59 22.37 -14.83 -4.90
C THR A 59 22.76 -14.49 -3.47
N GLU A 60 22.81 -13.21 -3.12
CA GLU A 60 23.11 -12.76 -1.75
C GLU A 60 22.04 -13.22 -0.76
N VAL A 61 20.77 -13.00 -1.08
CA VAL A 61 19.64 -13.42 -0.23
C VAL A 61 19.65 -14.93 0.00
N ASN A 62 19.87 -15.73 -1.05
CA ASN A 62 19.89 -17.18 -0.96
C ASN A 62 21.12 -17.74 -0.22
N ALA A 63 22.18 -16.96 -0.09
CA ALA A 63 23.37 -17.35 0.69
C ALA A 63 23.17 -17.20 2.21
N LEU A 64 22.14 -16.46 2.65
CA LEU A 64 21.83 -16.25 4.06
C LEU A 64 21.10 -17.46 4.64
N ALA A 65 21.45 -17.83 5.87
CA ALA A 65 20.78 -18.93 6.57
C ALA A 65 19.32 -18.58 6.96
N ASN A 66 19.04 -17.32 7.25
CA ASN A 66 17.71 -16.82 7.63
C ASN A 66 17.49 -15.44 6.99
N PRO A 67 17.28 -15.36 5.67
CA PRO A 67 17.03 -14.10 5.00
C PRO A 67 15.71 -13.45 5.48
N THR A 68 15.71 -12.14 5.47
CA THR A 68 14.56 -11.29 5.83
C THR A 68 14.27 -10.30 4.71
N ILE A 69 13.16 -9.60 4.79
CA ILE A 69 12.83 -8.55 3.81
C ILE A 69 13.87 -7.41 3.78
N ALA A 70 14.57 -7.17 4.88
CA ALA A 70 15.61 -6.15 4.95
C ALA A 70 16.89 -6.51 4.16
N ASP A 71 17.05 -7.77 3.80
CA ASP A 71 18.19 -8.25 3.01
C ASP A 71 17.91 -8.19 1.50
N VAL A 72 16.65 -7.92 1.11
CA VAL A 72 16.22 -7.84 -0.29
C VAL A 72 16.43 -6.44 -0.81
N VAL A 73 17.21 -6.33 -1.88
CA VAL A 73 17.40 -5.07 -2.61
C VAL A 73 16.78 -5.23 -3.99
N ILE A 74 15.75 -4.44 -4.27
CA ILE A 74 15.10 -4.40 -5.57
C ILE A 74 15.68 -3.23 -6.36
N THR A 75 16.06 -3.50 -7.61
CA THR A 75 16.69 -2.53 -8.51
C THR A 75 16.00 -2.56 -9.86
N GLU A 76 15.81 -1.40 -10.46
CA GLU A 76 15.30 -1.29 -11.83
C GLU A 76 16.36 -1.72 -12.84
N LEU A 77 15.95 -2.50 -13.83
CA LEU A 77 16.75 -2.87 -15.01
C LEU A 77 16.43 -1.87 -16.11
N LEU A 78 17.34 -0.95 -16.36
CA LEU A 78 17.14 0.10 -17.37
C LEU A 78 17.19 -0.50 -18.80
N GLU A 79 16.54 0.19 -19.73
CA GLU A 79 16.49 -0.24 -21.13
C GLU A 79 17.91 -0.35 -21.72
N GLY A 80 18.22 -1.50 -22.30
CA GLY A 80 19.53 -1.81 -22.86
C GLY A 80 20.56 -2.35 -21.87
N GLU A 81 20.24 -2.43 -20.59
CA GLU A 81 21.08 -3.09 -19.60
C GLU A 81 20.91 -4.62 -19.62
N THR A 82 21.94 -5.30 -19.19
CA THR A 82 21.91 -6.75 -19.01
C THR A 82 21.67 -7.09 -17.55
N LEU A 83 20.74 -8.01 -17.29
CA LEU A 83 20.49 -8.51 -15.94
C LEU A 83 21.81 -9.03 -15.31
N PRO A 84 22.19 -8.55 -14.11
CA PRO A 84 23.36 -9.06 -13.39
C PRO A 84 23.27 -10.58 -13.17
N SER A 85 24.39 -11.28 -13.27
CA SER A 85 24.43 -12.76 -13.16
C SER A 85 24.09 -13.29 -11.76
N ASP A 86 24.17 -12.44 -10.74
CA ASP A 86 23.87 -12.70 -9.32
C ASP A 86 22.47 -12.26 -8.91
N ALA A 87 21.69 -11.75 -9.86
CA ALA A 87 20.35 -11.24 -9.66
C ALA A 87 19.28 -12.10 -10.37
N THR A 88 18.04 -11.98 -9.93
CA THR A 88 16.89 -12.63 -10.56
C THR A 88 15.78 -11.60 -10.81
N LEU A 89 15.25 -11.59 -12.04
CA LEU A 89 14.11 -10.76 -12.41
C LEU A 89 12.90 -11.10 -11.54
N LEU A 90 12.21 -10.10 -11.03
CA LEU A 90 11.06 -10.31 -10.13
C LEU A 90 10.00 -11.19 -10.76
N MET A 91 9.67 -10.97 -12.03
CA MET A 91 8.66 -11.77 -12.75
C MET A 91 8.99 -13.27 -12.77
N SER A 92 10.29 -13.63 -12.78
CA SER A 92 10.74 -15.02 -12.74
C SER A 92 10.76 -15.64 -11.35
N ALA A 93 10.68 -14.81 -10.30
CA ALA A 93 10.82 -15.23 -8.90
C ALA A 93 9.51 -15.26 -8.13
N VAL A 94 8.48 -14.59 -8.62
CA VAL A 94 7.19 -14.48 -7.92
C VAL A 94 6.25 -15.64 -8.26
N GLU A 95 5.42 -16.00 -7.28
CA GLU A 95 4.25 -16.86 -7.46
C GLU A 95 3.02 -15.99 -7.68
N THR A 96 2.29 -16.22 -8.76
CA THR A 96 1.02 -15.52 -9.02
C THR A 96 -0.12 -16.23 -8.30
N LYS A 97 -0.95 -15.45 -7.61
CA LYS A 97 -2.21 -15.88 -7.00
C LYS A 97 -3.33 -15.00 -7.46
N THR A 98 -4.52 -15.57 -7.51
CA THR A 98 -5.74 -14.86 -7.92
C THR A 98 -6.74 -14.83 -6.79
N THR A 99 -7.45 -13.73 -6.64
CA THR A 99 -8.57 -13.58 -5.70
C THR A 99 -9.69 -12.78 -6.36
N THR A 100 -10.93 -13.01 -5.90
CA THR A 100 -12.10 -12.26 -6.38
C THR A 100 -12.59 -11.34 -5.27
N TYR A 101 -12.77 -10.08 -5.59
CA TYR A 101 -13.37 -9.08 -4.70
C TYR A 101 -14.35 -8.20 -5.46
N ALA A 102 -15.59 -8.07 -4.93
CA ALA A 102 -16.67 -7.30 -5.55
C ALA A 102 -16.88 -7.66 -7.05
N ASP A 103 -16.95 -8.97 -7.34
CA ASP A 103 -17.13 -9.55 -8.67
C ASP A 103 -16.03 -9.28 -9.70
N VAL A 104 -14.88 -8.75 -9.26
CA VAL A 104 -13.69 -8.53 -10.10
C VAL A 104 -12.57 -9.45 -9.61
N GLU A 105 -11.87 -10.07 -10.56
CA GLU A 105 -10.72 -10.93 -10.32
C GLU A 105 -9.43 -10.11 -10.28
N TYR A 106 -8.61 -10.31 -9.24
CA TYR A 106 -7.34 -9.64 -9.03
C TYR A 106 -6.22 -10.66 -8.94
N ASP A 107 -5.14 -10.40 -9.66
CA ASP A 107 -3.87 -11.11 -9.47
C ASP A 107 -3.01 -10.38 -8.44
N TYR A 108 -2.35 -11.14 -7.58
CA TYR A 108 -1.30 -10.64 -6.70
C TYR A 108 -0.08 -11.55 -6.75
N TYR A 109 1.08 -10.98 -6.47
CA TYR A 109 2.36 -11.63 -6.71
C TYR A 109 3.12 -11.78 -5.39
N ILE A 110 3.67 -12.94 -5.13
CA ILE A 110 4.34 -13.28 -3.87
C ILE A 110 5.79 -13.65 -4.15
N LEU A 111 6.74 -12.82 -3.69
CA LEU A 111 8.15 -13.19 -3.62
C LEU A 111 8.41 -13.86 -2.26
N LYS A 112 8.72 -15.14 -2.26
CA LYS A 112 9.00 -15.91 -1.05
C LYS A 112 10.50 -15.89 -0.73
N ILE A 113 10.88 -15.15 0.29
CA ILE A 113 12.28 -15.01 0.71
C ILE A 113 12.68 -16.13 1.67
N ASN A 114 11.83 -16.44 2.64
CA ASN A 114 12.08 -17.46 3.65
C ASN A 114 10.77 -18.12 4.06
N GLN A 115 10.65 -19.41 3.87
CA GLN A 115 9.46 -20.18 4.24
C GLN A 115 9.52 -20.73 5.68
N GLY A 116 10.59 -20.43 6.41
CA GLY A 116 10.83 -21.02 7.71
C GLY A 116 11.16 -22.52 7.61
N THR A 117 10.97 -23.24 8.73
CA THR A 117 11.25 -24.69 8.77
C THR A 117 10.06 -25.50 8.27
N THR A 118 10.31 -26.45 7.37
CA THR A 118 9.27 -27.33 6.81
C THR A 118 8.73 -28.35 7.82
N THR A 119 9.39 -28.50 8.98
CA THR A 119 8.97 -29.39 10.06
C THR A 119 8.03 -28.72 11.07
N ALA A 120 7.93 -27.38 11.07
CA ALA A 120 7.02 -26.66 11.93
C ALA A 120 5.58 -26.77 11.39
N GLN A 121 4.63 -26.87 12.30
CA GLN A 121 3.21 -26.79 11.94
C GLN A 121 2.90 -25.33 11.55
N PRO A 122 2.23 -25.10 10.41
CA PRO A 122 1.76 -23.76 10.08
C PRO A 122 0.71 -23.28 11.10
N PRO A 123 0.62 -21.96 11.34
CA PRO A 123 -0.40 -21.43 12.24
C PRO A 123 -1.80 -21.78 11.74
N ARG A 124 -2.68 -22.15 12.66
CA ARG A 124 -4.09 -22.46 12.38
C ARG A 124 -4.95 -21.21 12.58
N PHE A 125 -6.17 -21.24 12.11
CA PHE A 125 -7.10 -20.10 12.19
C PHE A 125 -7.28 -19.52 13.61
N CYS A 126 -7.18 -20.35 14.65
CA CYS A 126 -7.32 -19.93 16.04
C CYS A 126 -5.99 -19.50 16.70
N ASP A 127 -4.86 -19.57 16.00
CA ASP A 127 -3.57 -19.26 16.57
C ASP A 127 -3.33 -17.75 16.58
N LYS A 128 -2.72 -17.25 17.65
CA LYS A 128 -2.28 -15.86 17.75
C LYS A 128 -0.90 -15.73 17.14
N VAL A 129 -0.81 -14.97 16.07
CA VAL A 129 0.44 -14.69 15.37
C VAL A 129 0.86 -13.23 15.52
N ARG A 130 2.15 -12.96 15.45
CA ARG A 130 2.71 -11.60 15.36
C ARG A 130 3.28 -11.41 13.97
N VAL A 131 2.81 -10.39 13.27
CA VAL A 131 3.31 -9.99 11.96
C VAL A 131 3.94 -8.61 12.02
N LYS A 132 4.91 -8.37 11.14
CA LYS A 132 5.40 -7.03 10.79
C LYS A 132 5.13 -6.86 9.31
N TYR A 133 4.69 -5.70 8.93
CA TYR A 133 4.55 -5.33 7.52
C TYR A 133 5.02 -3.89 7.31
N ALA A 134 5.45 -3.58 6.10
CA ALA A 134 5.63 -2.26 5.56
C ALA A 134 5.02 -2.26 4.16
N GLY A 135 4.47 -1.14 3.75
CA GLY A 135 3.85 -0.98 2.44
C GLY A 135 4.45 0.22 1.73
N SER A 136 4.62 0.11 0.43
CA SER A 136 5.03 1.23 -0.42
C SER A 136 4.29 1.17 -1.75
N LEU A 137 4.15 2.33 -2.39
CA LEU A 137 3.72 2.45 -3.76
C LEU A 137 4.84 1.99 -4.71
N LEU A 138 4.54 1.83 -6.01
CA LEU A 138 5.54 1.42 -7.01
C LEU A 138 6.66 2.45 -7.23
N ASP A 139 6.42 3.72 -6.86
CA ASP A 139 7.41 4.79 -6.86
C ASP A 139 8.29 4.81 -5.60
N GLY A 140 8.02 3.91 -4.63
CA GLY A 140 8.76 3.76 -3.39
C GLY A 140 8.24 4.61 -2.22
N GLU A 141 7.16 5.38 -2.38
CA GLU A 141 6.54 6.10 -1.27
C GLU A 141 5.93 5.10 -0.27
N GLU A 142 6.35 5.18 1.01
CA GLU A 142 5.83 4.34 2.10
C GLU A 142 4.50 4.88 2.64
N PHE A 143 3.56 3.98 2.98
CA PHE A 143 2.26 4.30 3.57
C PHE A 143 1.96 3.51 4.84
#